data_7178147522aa8066cfb2b3b585972694
#
_entry.id   7178147522aa8066cfb2b3b585972694
#
_cell.length_a   1.000
_cell.length_b   1.000
_cell.length_c   1.000
_cell.angle_alpha   90.00
_cell.angle_beta   90.00
_cell.angle_gamma   90.00
#
_symmetry.space_group_name_H-M   'P 1'
#
loop_
_entity.id
_entity.type
_entity.pdbx_description
1 polymer ?
#
loop_
_entity_poly.entity_id
_entity_poly.type
_entity_poly.pdbx_seq_one_letter_code
_entity_poly.pdbx_strand_id
1 'polypeptide(L)'
;MAQKSFDHREAVTQAGALMKKCISAHGFLASPTNSDNYRRIWGRDGIIIGLAGLMTNEDDMVAALRRTLQTLADHQGPHGEIPSNVDVLSGRVSYGGMAGRVDADLWYVIGCGEYWRATGDDGFIEHMMTSIEKVIFLLGAWEFNNRGLLYVPATGDWADEYLHNGYVLYDQLLYLQALRTLHYLNKQVLGRDDHELRTRISLLTHRIQA
;
A
#
# COMPACT_ATOMS: atom_id res chain seq x y z
N MET A 1 29.60 16.73 -28.09
CA MET A 1 28.35 15.95 -27.95
C MET A 1 27.29 16.89 -27.41
N ALA A 2 26.21 17.17 -28.15
CA ALA A 2 25.12 18.03 -27.66
C ALA A 2 24.41 17.29 -26.53
N GLN A 3 24.36 17.90 -25.34
CA GLN A 3 23.59 17.42 -24.22
C GLN A 3 22.11 17.48 -24.62
N LYS A 4 21.46 16.32 -24.86
CA LYS A 4 20.03 16.27 -25.09
C LYS A 4 19.34 16.91 -23.89
N SER A 5 18.62 18.00 -24.10
CA SER A 5 17.78 18.57 -23.06
C SER A 5 16.73 17.53 -22.66
N PHE A 6 16.60 17.29 -21.36
CA PHE A 6 15.58 16.37 -20.83
C PHE A 6 14.20 17.01 -21.03
N ASP A 7 13.33 16.34 -21.80
CA ASP A 7 11.95 16.80 -22.00
C ASP A 7 11.04 16.13 -20.94
N HIS A 8 10.65 16.90 -19.95
CA HIS A 8 9.75 16.44 -18.88
C HIS A 8 8.39 15.99 -19.41
N ARG A 9 7.86 16.62 -20.46
CA ARG A 9 6.55 16.27 -21.02
C ARG A 9 6.59 14.90 -21.68
N GLU A 10 7.64 14.65 -22.45
CA GLU A 10 7.86 13.36 -23.06
C GLU A 10 8.02 12.27 -22.02
N ALA A 11 8.79 12.52 -20.94
CA ALA A 11 8.98 11.58 -19.85
C ALA A 11 7.66 11.23 -19.13
N VAL A 12 6.80 12.22 -18.84
CA VAL A 12 5.48 11.99 -18.24
C VAL A 12 4.59 11.18 -19.19
N THR A 13 4.59 11.50 -20.48
CA THR A 13 3.82 10.76 -21.51
C THR A 13 4.26 9.30 -21.59
N GLN A 14 5.56 9.05 -21.60
CA GLN A 14 6.10 7.68 -21.65
C GLN A 14 5.80 6.90 -20.37
N ALA A 15 5.90 7.55 -19.19
CA ALA A 15 5.55 6.94 -17.91
C ALA A 15 4.06 6.56 -17.89
N GLY A 16 3.15 7.45 -18.30
CA GLY A 16 1.72 7.16 -18.41
C GLY A 16 1.44 5.99 -19.35
N ALA A 17 2.08 5.96 -20.52
CA ALA A 17 1.94 4.86 -21.47
C ALA A 17 2.46 3.52 -20.91
N LEU A 18 3.53 3.54 -20.10
CA LEU A 18 4.03 2.36 -19.41
C LEU A 18 3.05 1.87 -18.33
N MET A 19 2.54 2.77 -17.49
CA MET A 19 1.55 2.43 -16.47
C MET A 19 0.29 1.79 -17.08
N LYS A 20 -0.20 2.31 -18.21
CA LYS A 20 -1.33 1.71 -18.95
C LYS A 20 -1.07 0.28 -19.40
N LYS A 21 0.16 -0.03 -19.81
CA LYS A 21 0.54 -1.42 -20.17
C LYS A 21 0.56 -2.36 -18.96
N CYS A 22 0.65 -1.84 -17.73
CA CYS A 22 0.55 -2.61 -16.50
C CYS A 22 -0.89 -2.91 -16.08
N ILE A 23 -1.90 -2.31 -16.73
CA ILE A 23 -3.32 -2.55 -16.40
C ILE A 23 -3.71 -3.97 -16.82
N SER A 24 -4.33 -4.70 -15.89
CA SER A 24 -4.92 -6.01 -16.12
C SER A 24 -6.39 -6.06 -15.66
N ALA A 25 -7.06 -7.18 -15.88
CA ALA A 25 -8.41 -7.42 -15.35
C ALA A 25 -8.46 -7.42 -13.80
N HIS A 26 -7.32 -7.62 -13.13
CA HIS A 26 -7.22 -7.74 -11.68
C HIS A 26 -6.55 -6.52 -11.01
N GLY A 27 -6.14 -5.51 -11.77
CA GLY A 27 -5.44 -4.33 -11.29
C GLY A 27 -4.08 -4.12 -11.96
N PHE A 28 -3.19 -3.37 -11.30
CA PHE A 28 -1.86 -3.07 -11.81
C PHE A 28 -0.88 -4.21 -11.59
N LEU A 29 -0.30 -4.71 -12.66
CA LEU A 29 0.88 -5.58 -12.62
C LEU A 29 2.12 -4.72 -12.33
N ALA A 30 3.09 -5.24 -11.58
CA ALA A 30 4.35 -4.51 -11.32
C ALA A 30 5.23 -4.37 -12.59
N SER A 31 5.02 -5.25 -13.57
CA SER A 31 5.66 -5.15 -14.89
C SER A 31 4.69 -5.58 -15.99
N PRO A 32 4.70 -4.92 -17.16
CA PRO A 32 3.91 -5.34 -18.30
C PRO A 32 4.53 -6.56 -19.02
N THR A 33 5.79 -6.87 -18.75
CA THR A 33 6.52 -7.98 -19.36
C THR A 33 6.63 -9.17 -18.41
N ASN A 34 6.74 -10.36 -18.96
CA ASN A 34 6.92 -11.58 -18.16
C ASN A 34 8.39 -11.74 -17.76
N SER A 35 8.86 -10.83 -16.88
CA SER A 35 10.20 -10.86 -16.32
C SER A 35 10.09 -11.38 -14.89
N ASP A 36 10.70 -12.50 -14.59
CA ASP A 36 10.68 -13.17 -13.29
C ASP A 36 9.26 -13.28 -12.69
N ASN A 37 9.06 -12.73 -11.49
CA ASN A 37 7.77 -12.72 -10.80
C ASN A 37 7.07 -11.34 -10.83
N TYR A 38 7.53 -10.38 -11.65
CA TYR A 38 6.99 -9.02 -11.66
C TYR A 38 5.68 -8.87 -12.44
N ARG A 39 5.30 -9.84 -13.27
CA ARG A 39 3.99 -9.84 -13.94
C ARG A 39 2.88 -10.33 -13.00
N ARG A 40 2.84 -9.75 -11.80
CA ARG A 40 1.88 -10.03 -10.72
C ARG A 40 1.35 -8.75 -10.13
N ILE A 41 0.26 -8.85 -9.38
CA ILE A 41 -0.22 -7.74 -8.55
C ILE A 41 0.65 -7.70 -7.29
N TRP A 42 1.46 -6.67 -7.12
CA TRP A 42 2.29 -6.47 -5.95
C TRP A 42 1.67 -5.44 -5.01
N GLY A 43 1.68 -5.73 -3.71
CA GLY A 43 1.07 -4.89 -2.66
C GLY A 43 1.68 -3.50 -2.57
N ARG A 44 2.98 -3.32 -2.81
CA ARG A 44 3.63 -2.01 -2.90
C ARG A 44 3.53 -1.41 -4.30
N ASP A 45 4.04 -2.13 -5.30
CA ASP A 45 4.21 -1.60 -6.67
C ASP A 45 2.87 -1.24 -7.30
N GLY A 46 1.86 -2.11 -7.14
CA GLY A 46 0.52 -1.84 -7.68
C GLY A 46 -0.15 -0.62 -7.05
N ILE A 47 0.09 -0.37 -5.76
CA ILE A 47 -0.42 0.81 -5.08
C ILE A 47 0.31 2.06 -5.53
N ILE A 48 1.65 2.05 -5.59
CA ILE A 48 2.44 3.21 -6.04
C ILE A 48 2.10 3.59 -7.49
N ILE A 49 1.97 2.61 -8.38
CA ILE A 49 1.49 2.86 -9.76
C ILE A 49 0.08 3.46 -9.73
N GLY A 50 -0.80 2.93 -8.89
CA GLY A 50 -2.16 3.43 -8.73
C GLY A 50 -2.21 4.87 -8.22
N LEU A 51 -1.38 5.24 -7.23
CA LEU A 51 -1.29 6.62 -6.74
C LEU A 51 -0.84 7.59 -7.85
N ALA A 52 0.15 7.18 -8.65
CA ALA A 52 0.56 7.95 -9.82
C ALA A 52 -0.58 8.02 -10.86
N GLY A 53 -1.35 6.94 -11.03
CA GLY A 53 -2.52 6.88 -11.89
C GLY A 53 -3.63 7.84 -11.48
N LEU A 54 -3.90 8.00 -10.18
CA LEU A 54 -4.88 8.97 -9.68
C LEU A 54 -4.55 10.41 -10.11
N MET A 55 -3.28 10.75 -10.26
CA MET A 55 -2.85 12.09 -10.71
C MET A 55 -3.15 12.36 -12.18
N THR A 56 -3.43 11.33 -12.98
CA THR A 56 -3.77 11.48 -14.40
C THR A 56 -5.24 11.83 -14.63
N ASN A 57 -6.12 11.59 -13.66
CA ASN A 57 -7.59 11.70 -13.76
C ASN A 57 -8.17 10.81 -14.89
N GLU A 58 -7.49 9.73 -15.26
CA GLU A 58 -7.96 8.80 -16.28
C GLU A 58 -8.76 7.65 -15.64
N ASP A 59 -9.98 7.42 -16.10
CA ASP A 59 -10.92 6.43 -15.52
C ASP A 59 -10.35 5.01 -15.48
N ASP A 60 -9.60 4.60 -16.51
CA ASP A 60 -8.98 3.28 -16.58
C ASP A 60 -7.91 3.08 -15.50
N MET A 61 -7.15 4.14 -15.17
CA MET A 61 -6.16 4.15 -14.10
C MET A 61 -6.83 4.06 -12.72
N VAL A 62 -7.87 4.86 -12.49
CA VAL A 62 -8.66 4.84 -11.24
C VAL A 62 -9.29 3.46 -11.04
N ALA A 63 -9.92 2.92 -12.09
CA ALA A 63 -10.51 1.59 -12.05
C ALA A 63 -9.47 0.48 -11.83
N ALA A 64 -8.25 0.62 -12.36
CA ALA A 64 -7.17 -0.34 -12.14
C ALA A 64 -6.69 -0.32 -10.68
N LEU A 65 -6.56 0.86 -10.05
CA LEU A 65 -6.25 0.94 -8.62
C LEU A 65 -7.33 0.27 -7.77
N ARG A 66 -8.61 0.55 -8.06
CA ARG A 66 -9.72 -0.11 -7.36
C ARG A 66 -9.62 -1.63 -7.42
N ARG A 67 -9.35 -2.18 -8.62
CA ARG A 67 -9.15 -3.64 -8.78
C ARG A 67 -7.92 -4.15 -8.05
N THR A 68 -6.83 -3.39 -8.03
CA THR A 68 -5.62 -3.74 -7.25
C THR A 68 -5.96 -3.89 -5.78
N LEU A 69 -6.62 -2.91 -5.19
CA LEU A 69 -7.06 -2.92 -3.79
C LEU A 69 -7.99 -4.11 -3.51
N GLN A 70 -8.97 -4.36 -4.39
CA GLN A 70 -9.87 -5.49 -4.26
C GLN A 70 -9.11 -6.82 -4.32
N THR A 71 -8.22 -7.01 -5.30
CA THR A 71 -7.44 -8.24 -5.43
C THR A 71 -6.59 -8.51 -4.19
N LEU A 72 -5.97 -7.48 -3.63
CA LEU A 72 -5.20 -7.62 -2.40
C LEU A 72 -6.08 -8.00 -1.21
N ALA A 73 -7.26 -7.38 -1.06
CA ALA A 73 -8.21 -7.69 -0.01
C ALA A 73 -8.78 -9.11 -0.13
N ASP A 74 -9.14 -9.56 -1.35
CA ASP A 74 -9.67 -10.90 -1.61
C ASP A 74 -8.67 -12.02 -1.25
N HIS A 75 -7.38 -11.68 -1.21
CA HIS A 75 -6.30 -12.60 -0.86
C HIS A 75 -5.64 -12.26 0.49
N GLN A 76 -6.32 -11.46 1.34
CA GLN A 76 -5.82 -11.16 2.68
C GLN A 76 -5.69 -12.45 3.51
N GLY A 77 -4.56 -12.60 4.20
CA GLY A 77 -4.32 -13.72 5.08
C GLY A 77 -5.20 -13.69 6.33
N PRO A 78 -5.31 -14.83 7.03
CA PRO A 78 -6.26 -15.00 8.14
C PRO A 78 -5.98 -14.08 9.33
N HIS A 79 -4.74 -13.62 9.54
CA HIS A 79 -4.37 -12.72 10.62
C HIS A 79 -4.45 -11.26 10.23
N GLY A 80 -4.65 -10.95 8.94
CA GLY A 80 -4.75 -9.59 8.43
C GLY A 80 -3.65 -9.20 7.44
N GLU A 81 -2.72 -10.11 7.14
CA GLU A 81 -1.60 -9.89 6.22
C GLU A 81 -2.10 -9.59 4.81
N ILE A 82 -1.61 -8.52 4.20
CA ILE A 82 -1.81 -8.24 2.78
C ILE A 82 -0.73 -8.97 1.97
N PRO A 83 -1.08 -9.61 0.85
CA PRO A 83 -0.09 -10.24 0.00
C PRO A 83 1.01 -9.29 -0.44
N SER A 84 2.26 -9.74 -0.33
CA SER A 84 3.37 -9.12 -1.03
C SER A 84 3.10 -9.12 -2.54
N ASN A 85 2.63 -10.27 -3.05
CA ASN A 85 2.16 -10.36 -4.43
C ASN A 85 1.14 -11.48 -4.64
N VAL A 86 0.30 -11.31 -5.68
CA VAL A 86 -0.69 -12.27 -6.16
C VAL A 86 -0.41 -12.56 -7.64
N ASP A 87 -0.16 -13.83 -7.96
CA ASP A 87 -0.08 -14.33 -9.33
C ASP A 87 -1.49 -14.72 -9.79
N VAL A 88 -2.16 -13.81 -10.45
CA VAL A 88 -3.56 -13.99 -10.88
C VAL A 88 -3.74 -15.06 -11.96
N LEU A 89 -2.66 -15.50 -12.62
CA LEU A 89 -2.73 -16.57 -13.61
C LEU A 89 -2.67 -17.95 -12.98
N SER A 90 -1.80 -18.14 -11.99
CA SER A 90 -1.64 -19.43 -11.30
C SER A 90 -2.42 -19.53 -9.98
N GLY A 91 -2.98 -18.41 -9.50
CA GLY A 91 -3.63 -18.34 -8.18
C GLY A 91 -2.66 -18.38 -6.99
N ARG A 92 -1.34 -18.31 -7.24
CA ARG A 92 -0.35 -18.31 -6.15
C ARG A 92 -0.31 -16.98 -5.44
N VAL A 93 -0.29 -17.04 -4.11
CA VAL A 93 -0.19 -15.88 -3.21
C VAL A 93 1.10 -15.96 -2.43
N SER A 94 1.79 -14.84 -2.28
CA SER A 94 2.97 -14.73 -1.43
C SER A 94 2.80 -13.56 -0.47
N TYR A 95 3.06 -13.80 0.82
CA TYR A 95 3.05 -12.75 1.85
C TYR A 95 4.46 -12.25 2.17
N GLY A 96 5.47 -12.79 1.54
CA GLY A 96 6.88 -12.47 1.72
C GLY A 96 7.75 -13.73 1.70
N GLY A 97 8.98 -13.59 2.16
CA GLY A 97 9.92 -14.70 2.30
C GLY A 97 9.86 -15.35 3.69
N MET A 98 10.87 -15.06 4.54
CA MET A 98 10.92 -15.55 5.92
C MET A 98 9.96 -14.81 6.85
N ALA A 99 9.63 -13.56 6.53
CA ALA A 99 8.64 -12.74 7.24
C ALA A 99 7.65 -12.13 6.25
N GLY A 100 6.47 -11.73 6.74
CA GLY A 100 5.52 -10.93 5.98
C GLY A 100 6.10 -9.58 5.61
N ARG A 101 5.58 -8.95 4.56
CA ARG A 101 5.99 -7.64 4.10
C ARG A 101 5.17 -6.55 4.76
N VAL A 102 5.73 -5.92 5.80
CA VAL A 102 5.12 -4.82 6.54
C VAL A 102 4.71 -3.66 5.63
N ASP A 103 5.56 -3.32 4.68
CA ASP A 103 5.31 -2.23 3.75
C ASP A 103 4.14 -2.51 2.80
N ALA A 104 3.88 -3.77 2.41
CA ALA A 104 2.70 -4.14 1.62
C ALA A 104 1.40 -3.85 2.38
N ASP A 105 1.37 -4.20 3.67
CA ASP A 105 0.26 -3.92 4.57
C ASP A 105 -0.02 -2.41 4.68
N LEU A 106 1.03 -1.64 4.88
CA LEU A 106 0.97 -0.19 5.05
C LEU A 106 0.52 0.53 3.77
N TRP A 107 1.10 0.17 2.63
CA TRP A 107 0.71 0.73 1.33
C TRP A 107 -0.73 0.41 0.97
N TYR A 108 -1.23 -0.78 1.32
CA TYR A 108 -2.63 -1.12 1.09
C TYR A 108 -3.59 -0.15 1.80
N VAL A 109 -3.37 0.10 3.08
CA VAL A 109 -4.20 1.03 3.86
C VAL A 109 -4.12 2.45 3.27
N ILE A 110 -2.92 2.91 2.95
CA ILE A 110 -2.69 4.23 2.32
C ILE A 110 -3.42 4.30 0.97
N GLY A 111 -3.29 3.26 0.15
CA GLY A 111 -3.95 3.17 -1.16
C GLY A 111 -5.47 3.27 -1.07
N CYS A 112 -6.10 2.62 -0.09
CA CYS A 112 -7.54 2.74 0.16
C CYS A 112 -7.94 4.19 0.46
N GLY A 113 -7.17 4.88 1.31
CA GLY A 113 -7.46 6.27 1.66
C GLY A 113 -7.30 7.24 0.49
N GLU A 114 -6.22 7.10 -0.29
CA GLU A 114 -5.98 7.96 -1.45
C GLU A 114 -6.99 7.69 -2.58
N TYR A 115 -7.39 6.41 -2.78
CA TYR A 115 -8.48 6.07 -3.68
C TYR A 115 -9.77 6.78 -3.28
N TRP A 116 -10.16 6.70 -1.99
CA TRP A 116 -11.36 7.36 -1.51
C TRP A 116 -11.30 8.89 -1.67
N ARG A 117 -10.15 9.50 -1.37
CA ARG A 117 -9.97 10.95 -1.56
C ARG A 117 -10.20 11.40 -2.99
N ALA A 118 -9.77 10.58 -3.94
CA ALA A 118 -9.90 10.89 -5.36
C ALA A 118 -11.30 10.64 -5.91
N THR A 119 -12.04 9.68 -5.34
CA THR A 119 -13.29 9.18 -5.95
C THR A 119 -14.54 9.48 -5.14
N GLY A 120 -14.44 9.58 -3.81
CA GLY A 120 -15.60 9.62 -2.91
C GLY A 120 -16.43 8.33 -2.90
N ASP A 121 -15.85 7.18 -3.27
CA ASP A 121 -16.54 5.89 -3.33
C ASP A 121 -16.69 5.29 -1.93
N ASP A 122 -17.67 5.82 -1.16
CA ASP A 122 -17.99 5.39 0.21
C ASP A 122 -18.30 3.89 0.24
N GLY A 123 -19.12 3.39 -0.70
CA GLY A 123 -19.55 2.00 -0.71
C GLY A 123 -18.39 1.02 -0.89
N PHE A 124 -17.39 1.36 -1.70
CA PHE A 124 -16.20 0.55 -1.83
C PHE A 124 -15.37 0.54 -0.54
N ILE A 125 -15.18 1.70 0.07
CA ILE A 125 -14.40 1.78 1.31
C ILE A 125 -15.10 1.12 2.48
N GLU A 126 -16.42 1.26 2.64
CA GLU A 126 -17.18 0.52 3.64
C GLU A 126 -16.94 -1.00 3.53
N HIS A 127 -16.92 -1.52 2.30
CA HIS A 127 -16.58 -2.92 2.04
C HIS A 127 -15.13 -3.26 2.44
N MET A 128 -14.17 -2.36 2.24
CA MET A 128 -12.75 -2.56 2.57
C MET A 128 -12.43 -2.39 4.07
N MET A 129 -13.29 -1.74 4.86
CA MET A 129 -12.98 -1.37 6.24
C MET A 129 -12.57 -2.56 7.11
N THR A 130 -13.26 -3.70 7.01
CA THR A 130 -12.90 -4.91 7.78
C THR A 130 -11.47 -5.37 7.46
N SER A 131 -11.07 -5.30 6.20
CA SER A 131 -9.70 -5.66 5.77
C SER A 131 -8.68 -4.67 6.32
N ILE A 132 -8.97 -3.36 6.23
CA ILE A 132 -8.12 -2.29 6.75
C ILE A 132 -7.92 -2.43 8.27
N GLU A 133 -9.00 -2.65 9.02
CA GLU A 133 -8.97 -2.82 10.48
C GLU A 133 -8.12 -4.04 10.89
N LYS A 134 -8.21 -5.17 10.16
CA LYS A 134 -7.36 -6.34 10.39
C LYS A 134 -5.88 -6.05 10.17
N VAL A 135 -5.53 -5.32 9.11
CA VAL A 135 -4.14 -4.86 8.88
C VAL A 135 -3.63 -4.07 10.07
N ILE A 136 -4.37 -3.07 10.51
CA ILE A 136 -3.95 -2.20 11.62
C ILE A 136 -3.88 -2.97 12.94
N PHE A 137 -4.74 -3.96 13.15
CA PHE A 137 -4.67 -4.85 14.31
C PHE A 137 -3.39 -5.69 14.28
N LEU A 138 -3.08 -6.32 13.14
CA LEU A 138 -1.86 -7.11 12.94
C LEU A 138 -0.61 -6.27 13.23
N LEU A 139 -0.53 -5.09 12.62
CA LEU A 139 0.62 -4.20 12.80
C LEU A 139 0.75 -3.69 14.24
N GLY A 140 -0.38 -3.48 14.94
CA GLY A 140 -0.38 -3.18 16.37
C GLY A 140 0.21 -4.29 17.23
N ALA A 141 0.03 -5.55 16.84
CA ALA A 141 0.64 -6.70 17.53
C ALA A 141 2.17 -6.75 17.36
N TRP A 142 2.74 -6.04 16.39
CA TRP A 142 4.18 -5.95 16.17
C TRP A 142 4.85 -4.78 16.92
N GLU A 143 4.10 -4.07 17.76
CA GLU A 143 4.61 -3.09 18.73
C GLU A 143 5.03 -3.80 20.03
N PHE A 144 5.99 -4.71 19.97
CA PHE A 144 6.29 -5.69 21.04
C PHE A 144 6.63 -5.13 22.42
N ASN A 145 7.04 -3.87 22.53
CA ASN A 145 7.57 -3.33 23.79
C ASN A 145 6.82 -2.09 24.29
N ASN A 146 5.61 -1.86 23.80
CA ASN A 146 4.76 -0.73 24.19
C ASN A 146 5.44 0.64 23.99
N ARG A 147 6.28 0.77 22.98
CA ARG A 147 6.94 2.04 22.62
C ARG A 147 6.14 2.85 21.61
N GLY A 148 5.07 2.29 21.06
CA GLY A 148 4.30 2.89 19.98
C GLY A 148 5.05 2.94 18.65
N LEU A 149 6.08 2.09 18.49
CA LEU A 149 6.90 1.96 17.29
C LEU A 149 6.71 0.56 16.71
N LEU A 150 6.48 0.49 15.39
CA LEU A 150 6.38 -0.75 14.67
C LEU A 150 7.74 -1.44 14.55
N TYR A 151 7.84 -2.69 14.97
CA TYR A 151 9.04 -3.50 14.79
C TYR A 151 9.00 -4.19 13.42
N VAL A 152 10.01 -3.96 12.60
CA VAL A 152 10.18 -4.62 11.31
C VAL A 152 11.09 -5.83 11.49
N PRO A 153 10.64 -7.07 11.22
CA PRO A 153 11.50 -8.24 11.27
C PRO A 153 12.51 -8.22 10.11
N ALA A 154 13.60 -8.97 10.26
CA ALA A 154 14.56 -9.13 9.18
C ALA A 154 13.85 -9.64 7.91
N THR A 155 14.16 -9.05 6.76
CA THR A 155 13.51 -9.30 5.45
C THR A 155 12.02 -8.92 5.39
N GLY A 156 11.52 -8.15 6.35
CA GLY A 156 10.10 -7.84 6.50
C GLY A 156 9.60 -6.59 5.78
N ASP A 157 10.43 -5.92 4.98
CA ASP A 157 10.03 -4.78 4.15
C ASP A 157 10.51 -4.91 2.70
N TRP A 158 10.51 -3.81 1.95
CA TRP A 158 10.94 -3.79 0.54
C TRP A 158 12.40 -4.20 0.35
N ALA A 159 13.25 -3.93 1.35
CA ALA A 159 14.69 -4.18 1.30
C ALA A 159 15.05 -5.59 1.78
N ASP A 160 14.35 -6.58 1.28
CA ASP A 160 14.44 -7.99 1.69
C ASP A 160 15.80 -8.66 1.43
N GLU A 161 16.63 -8.06 0.60
CA GLU A 161 18.02 -8.50 0.35
C GLU A 161 19.02 -7.90 1.34
N TYR A 162 18.59 -6.95 2.20
CA TYR A 162 19.43 -6.28 3.17
C TYR A 162 19.10 -6.72 4.60
N LEU A 163 20.13 -6.83 5.42
CA LEU A 163 19.99 -7.18 6.84
C LEU A 163 19.59 -5.93 7.66
N HIS A 164 18.43 -5.35 7.38
CA HIS A 164 17.89 -4.33 8.24
C HIS A 164 16.58 -4.77 8.90
N ASN A 165 16.40 -4.39 10.16
CA ASN A 165 15.27 -4.75 10.99
C ASN A 165 15.13 -3.75 12.14
N GLY A 166 14.11 -3.91 12.95
CA GLY A 166 13.88 -3.06 14.12
C GLY A 166 13.01 -1.86 13.78
N TYR A 167 13.38 -0.67 14.23
CA TYR A 167 12.61 0.56 14.02
C TYR A 167 13.06 1.29 12.76
N VAL A 168 12.66 0.77 11.61
CA VAL A 168 13.02 1.33 10.29
C VAL A 168 12.21 2.58 10.02
N LEU A 169 12.85 3.73 9.83
CA LEU A 169 12.18 5.02 9.66
C LEU A 169 11.16 5.02 8.51
N TYR A 170 11.48 4.37 7.40
CA TYR A 170 10.56 4.23 6.26
C TYR A 170 9.22 3.64 6.70
N ASP A 171 9.25 2.51 7.40
CA ASP A 171 8.04 1.83 7.86
C ASP A 171 7.33 2.60 8.98
N GLN A 172 8.05 3.32 9.85
CA GLN A 172 7.41 4.20 10.84
C GLN A 172 6.60 5.32 10.18
N LEU A 173 7.13 5.93 9.11
CA LEU A 173 6.44 6.98 8.37
C LEU A 173 5.21 6.46 7.64
N LEU A 174 5.33 5.28 7.00
CA LEU A 174 4.18 4.61 6.39
C LEU A 174 3.14 4.22 7.45
N TYR A 175 3.56 3.71 8.60
CA TYR A 175 2.66 3.34 9.69
C TYR A 175 1.89 4.56 10.23
N LEU A 176 2.59 5.67 10.45
CA LEU A 176 1.95 6.93 10.82
C LEU A 176 0.90 7.36 9.79
N GLN A 177 1.23 7.26 8.50
CA GLN A 177 0.30 7.60 7.43
C GLN A 177 -0.89 6.62 7.37
N ALA A 178 -0.67 5.33 7.56
CA ALA A 178 -1.73 4.32 7.61
C ALA A 178 -2.70 4.55 8.79
N LEU A 179 -2.18 4.86 10.00
CA LEU A 179 -3.02 5.21 11.14
C LEU A 179 -3.85 6.49 10.90
N ARG A 180 -3.24 7.52 10.29
CA ARG A 180 -3.94 8.74 9.90
C ARG A 180 -5.02 8.47 8.86
N THR A 181 -4.73 7.60 7.92
CA THR A 181 -5.68 7.17 6.89
C THR A 181 -6.88 6.47 7.52
N LEU A 182 -6.66 5.48 8.40
CA LEU A 182 -7.74 4.81 9.11
C LEU A 182 -8.59 5.81 9.92
N HIS A 183 -7.94 6.71 10.67
CA HIS A 183 -8.67 7.75 11.42
C HIS A 183 -9.52 8.62 10.51
N TYR A 184 -8.98 9.01 9.36
CA TYR A 184 -9.69 9.83 8.37
C TYR A 184 -10.88 9.09 7.78
N LEU A 185 -10.71 7.83 7.37
CA LEU A 185 -11.80 7.01 6.82
C LEU A 185 -12.88 6.73 7.87
N ASN A 186 -12.50 6.41 9.12
CA ASN A 186 -13.45 6.24 10.22
C ASN A 186 -14.34 7.47 10.40
N LYS A 187 -13.74 8.66 10.34
CA LYS A 187 -14.48 9.91 10.52
C LYS A 187 -15.36 10.27 9.34
N GLN A 188 -14.84 10.15 8.12
CA GLN A 188 -15.52 10.64 6.92
C GLN A 188 -16.54 9.64 6.37
N VAL A 189 -16.24 8.35 6.39
CA VAL A 189 -17.09 7.31 5.81
C VAL A 189 -18.03 6.71 6.86
N LEU A 190 -17.52 6.43 8.07
CA LEU A 190 -18.28 5.72 9.11
C LEU A 190 -18.84 6.64 10.20
N GLY A 191 -18.50 7.93 10.21
CA GLY A 191 -18.92 8.86 11.27
C GLY A 191 -18.38 8.51 12.66
N ARG A 192 -17.31 7.73 12.76
CA ARG A 192 -16.71 7.28 14.02
C ARG A 192 -15.55 8.18 14.43
N ASP A 193 -15.49 8.55 15.72
CA ASP A 193 -14.34 9.23 16.30
C ASP A 193 -13.63 8.30 17.28
N ASP A 194 -12.43 7.84 16.93
CA ASP A 194 -11.63 6.90 17.69
C ASP A 194 -10.54 7.64 18.48
N HIS A 195 -10.76 7.76 19.79
CA HIS A 195 -9.82 8.42 20.70
C HIS A 195 -8.51 7.63 20.86
N GLU A 196 -8.57 6.30 20.90
CA GLU A 196 -7.39 5.45 21.04
C GLU A 196 -6.48 5.60 19.83
N LEU A 197 -7.05 5.58 18.64
CA LEU A 197 -6.31 5.77 17.40
C LEU A 197 -5.63 7.15 17.33
N ARG A 198 -6.32 8.21 17.78
CA ARG A 198 -5.70 9.55 17.88
C ARG A 198 -4.52 9.56 18.86
N THR A 199 -4.65 8.87 19.97
CA THR A 199 -3.57 8.76 20.96
C THR A 199 -2.37 8.02 20.38
N ARG A 200 -2.57 6.92 19.64
CA ARG A 200 -1.52 6.18 18.92
C ARG A 200 -0.82 7.07 17.88
N ILE A 201 -1.58 7.82 17.07
CA ILE A 201 -1.04 8.76 16.08
C ILE A 201 -0.15 9.82 16.78
N SER A 202 -0.61 10.39 17.88
CA SER A 202 0.15 11.41 18.64
C SER A 202 1.45 10.83 19.20
N LEU A 203 1.39 9.65 19.82
CA LEU A 203 2.54 8.96 20.37
C LEU A 203 3.58 8.65 19.29
N LEU A 204 3.15 8.03 18.19
CA LEU A 204 4.05 7.68 17.09
C LEU A 204 4.69 8.93 16.46
N THR A 205 3.91 10.00 16.27
CA THR A 205 4.45 11.27 15.76
C THR A 205 5.56 11.81 16.66
N HIS A 206 5.34 11.81 17.98
CA HIS A 206 6.35 12.26 18.95
C HIS A 206 7.61 11.37 18.91
N ARG A 207 7.44 10.06 18.82
CA ARG A 207 8.56 9.10 18.80
C ARG A 207 9.43 9.19 17.54
N ILE A 208 8.82 9.53 16.39
CA ILE A 208 9.58 9.74 15.14
C ILE A 208 10.41 11.03 15.20
N GLN A 209 9.94 12.04 15.97
CA GLN A 209 10.62 13.34 16.06
C GLN A 209 11.68 13.40 17.17
N ALA A 210 11.68 12.46 18.09
CA ALA A 210 12.61 12.39 19.24
C ALA A 210 13.90 11.66 18.88
#